data_7dd0a85e798c6b5cf93b91960cc3794d
#
_entry.id   7dd0a85e798c6b5cf93b91960cc3794d
#
_cell.length_a   1.000
_cell.length_b   1.000
_cell.length_c   1.000
_cell.angle_alpha   90.00
_cell.angle_beta   90.00
_cell.angle_gamma   90.00
#
_symmetry.space_group_name_H-M   'P 1'
#
loop_
_entity.id
_entity.type
_entity.pdbx_description
1 polymer ?
#
loop_
_entity_poly.entity_id
_entity_poly.type
_entity_poly.pdbx_seq_one_letter_code
_entity_poly.pdbx_strand_id
1 'polypeptide(L)'
;MLITAIAVIIVGPLVKLESPGPLFFSQKRVGKNGRIFKIYKIRSMYQDAEERKKELMAQNEMDGLMFKMKDDPRITKVGKFIRKTSIDELPQFWNVLKGDMSLIGPRPERPLFVEKFKEEIPRYMIKHQVKPGITGWAQVNGYRGDTSIRMRIDCDLYYIENWSLGLDFKILFSTIFKGFVNKNAY
;
A
#
# COMPACT_ATOMS: atom_id res chain seq x y z
N MET A 1 16.54 1.12 7.19
CA MET A 1 16.65 -0.24 7.79
C MET A 1 16.62 -0.24 9.31
N LEU A 2 17.36 0.64 10.00
CA LEU A 2 17.35 0.69 11.47
C LEU A 2 15.94 0.90 12.05
N ILE A 3 15.18 1.87 11.54
CA ILE A 3 13.79 2.12 11.96
C ILE A 3 12.90 0.89 11.76
N THR A 4 13.06 0.20 10.63
CA THR A 4 12.33 -1.06 10.37
C THR A 4 12.68 -2.14 11.38
N ALA A 5 13.97 -2.30 11.71
CA ALA A 5 14.42 -3.28 12.70
C ALA A 5 13.84 -2.98 14.09
N ILE A 6 13.90 -1.73 14.53
CA ILE A 6 13.32 -1.28 15.81
C ILE A 6 11.80 -1.57 15.83
N ALA A 7 11.08 -1.19 14.78
CA ALA A 7 9.64 -1.44 14.69
C ALA A 7 9.32 -2.95 14.75
N VAL A 8 10.11 -3.79 14.08
CA VAL A 8 9.95 -5.25 14.10
C VAL A 8 10.21 -5.83 15.49
N ILE A 9 11.24 -5.35 16.20
CA ILE A 9 11.55 -5.80 17.56
C ILE A 9 10.41 -5.46 18.54
N ILE A 10 9.81 -4.26 18.42
CA ILE A 10 8.73 -3.81 19.32
C ILE A 10 7.40 -4.47 18.94
N VAL A 11 7.02 -4.41 17.67
CA VAL A 11 5.68 -4.82 17.21
C VAL A 11 5.60 -6.32 16.93
N GLY A 12 6.71 -6.94 16.55
CA GLY A 12 6.76 -8.36 16.18
C GLY A 12 6.22 -9.31 17.24
N PRO A 13 6.66 -9.23 18.51
CA PRO A 13 6.11 -10.02 19.60
C PRO A 13 4.60 -9.84 19.77
N LEU A 14 4.11 -8.59 19.72
CA LEU A 14 2.68 -8.27 19.86
C LEU A 14 1.83 -8.90 18.75
N VAL A 15 2.30 -8.82 17.49
CA VAL A 15 1.64 -9.46 16.34
C VAL A 15 1.57 -10.97 16.51
N LYS A 16 2.66 -11.62 17.00
CA LYS A 16 2.70 -13.08 17.18
C LYS A 16 1.84 -13.54 18.36
N LEU A 17 1.77 -12.77 19.43
CA LEU A 17 0.94 -13.07 20.60
C LEU A 17 -0.56 -13.00 20.26
N GLU A 18 -0.97 -12.00 19.46
CA GLU A 18 -2.37 -11.84 19.07
C GLU A 18 -2.81 -12.83 18.00
N SER A 19 -1.91 -13.21 17.09
CA SER A 19 -2.21 -14.17 16.02
C SER A 19 -0.98 -15.03 15.72
N PRO A 20 -1.02 -16.35 16.02
CA PRO A 20 0.06 -17.26 15.66
C PRO A 20 0.37 -17.25 14.17
N GLY A 21 1.66 -17.52 13.80
CA GLY A 21 2.07 -17.63 12.40
C GLY A 21 3.20 -16.66 12.01
N PRO A 22 3.48 -16.50 10.69
CA PRO A 22 4.59 -15.69 10.19
C PRO A 22 4.38 -14.20 10.50
N LEU A 23 5.47 -13.52 10.89
CA LEU A 23 5.45 -12.08 11.19
C LEU A 23 5.26 -11.23 9.94
N PHE A 24 5.89 -11.65 8.84
CA PHE A 24 5.84 -10.92 7.59
C PHE A 24 4.80 -11.51 6.64
N PHE A 25 4.09 -10.62 5.98
CA PHE A 25 3.20 -10.91 4.87
C PHE A 25 3.84 -10.44 3.57
N SER A 26 3.68 -11.20 2.50
CA SER A 26 4.13 -10.79 1.18
C SER A 26 3.02 -10.96 0.15
N GLN A 27 3.00 -10.05 -0.84
CA GLN A 27 2.01 -10.07 -1.91
C GLN A 27 2.64 -9.67 -3.25
N LYS A 28 2.26 -10.36 -4.33
CA LYS A 28 2.70 -10.01 -5.68
C LYS A 28 2.11 -8.65 -6.09
N ARG A 29 2.97 -7.80 -6.66
CA ARG A 29 2.63 -6.48 -7.20
C ARG A 29 3.29 -6.30 -8.56
N VAL A 30 2.71 -5.40 -9.37
CA VAL A 30 3.27 -5.00 -10.66
C VAL A 30 4.13 -3.76 -10.45
N GLY A 31 5.38 -3.84 -10.88
CA GLY A 31 6.37 -2.77 -10.83
C GLY A 31 6.69 -2.19 -12.18
N LYS A 32 7.89 -1.59 -12.28
CA LYS A 32 8.37 -0.98 -13.52
C LYS A 32 8.37 -1.98 -14.68
N ASN A 33 7.92 -1.52 -15.86
CA ASN A 33 7.82 -2.30 -17.10
C ASN A 33 7.00 -3.60 -16.96
N GLY A 34 6.00 -3.62 -16.06
CA GLY A 34 5.16 -4.79 -15.85
C GLY A 34 5.82 -5.90 -15.02
N ARG A 35 7.06 -5.73 -14.54
CA ARG A 35 7.77 -6.75 -13.76
C ARG A 35 7.05 -7.04 -12.45
N ILE A 36 6.75 -8.31 -12.19
CA ILE A 36 6.13 -8.73 -10.94
C ILE A 36 7.19 -8.88 -9.85
N PHE A 37 6.94 -8.29 -8.69
CA PHE A 37 7.77 -8.43 -7.49
C PHE A 37 6.91 -8.72 -6.25
N LYS A 38 7.53 -9.13 -5.15
CA LYS A 38 6.87 -9.33 -3.86
C LYS A 38 7.09 -8.10 -2.99
N ILE A 39 5.99 -7.42 -2.62
CA ILE A 39 6.02 -6.39 -1.57
C ILE A 39 5.98 -7.06 -0.21
N TYR A 40 6.71 -6.50 0.76
CA TYR A 40 6.76 -7.02 2.14
C TYR A 40 6.07 -6.06 3.10
N LYS A 41 5.34 -6.63 4.07
CA LYS A 41 4.66 -5.91 5.15
C LYS A 41 4.75 -6.68 6.46
N ILE A 42 4.56 -6.01 7.60
CA ILE A 42 4.24 -6.69 8.86
C ILE A 42 2.79 -7.16 8.76
N ARG A 43 2.53 -8.38 9.20
CA ARG A 43 1.19 -8.96 9.18
C ARG A 43 0.27 -8.20 10.13
N SER A 44 -0.84 -7.71 9.61
CA SER A 44 -1.86 -6.94 10.32
C SER A 44 -3.22 -7.61 10.37
N MET A 45 -3.34 -8.81 9.80
CA MET A 45 -4.56 -9.62 9.75
C MET A 45 -4.32 -11.00 10.32
N TYR A 46 -5.40 -11.66 10.73
CA TYR A 46 -5.38 -13.07 11.10
C TYR A 46 -4.94 -13.95 9.92
N GLN A 47 -4.45 -15.16 10.22
CA GLN A 47 -3.85 -16.03 9.21
C GLN A 47 -4.88 -16.54 8.19
N ASP A 48 -6.12 -16.72 8.62
CA ASP A 48 -7.29 -17.14 7.83
C ASP A 48 -8.04 -16.00 7.14
N ALA A 49 -7.43 -14.79 7.07
CA ALA A 49 -8.05 -13.58 6.53
C ALA A 49 -8.56 -13.72 5.07
N GLU A 50 -7.86 -14.49 4.22
CA GLU A 50 -8.30 -14.69 2.83
C GLU A 50 -9.49 -15.66 2.75
N GLU A 51 -9.61 -16.63 3.65
CA GLU A 51 -10.75 -17.54 3.75
C GLU A 51 -11.99 -16.78 4.23
N ARG A 52 -11.86 -16.05 5.33
CA ARG A 52 -12.92 -15.18 5.85
C ARG A 52 -13.37 -14.10 4.87
N LYS A 53 -12.50 -13.66 3.96
CA LYS A 53 -12.86 -12.67 2.94
C LYS A 53 -14.02 -13.16 2.08
N LYS A 54 -14.08 -14.45 1.74
CA LYS A 54 -15.13 -15.02 0.89
C LYS A 54 -16.51 -14.87 1.55
N GLU A 55 -16.58 -15.10 2.85
CA GLU A 55 -17.80 -14.99 3.65
C GLU A 55 -18.24 -13.53 3.82
N LEU A 56 -17.28 -12.62 3.86
CA LEU A 56 -17.53 -11.19 4.06
C LEU A 56 -17.80 -10.42 2.76
N MET A 57 -17.73 -11.06 1.59
CA MET A 57 -17.93 -10.39 0.30
C MET A 57 -19.30 -9.71 0.17
N ALA A 58 -20.34 -10.25 0.80
CA ALA A 58 -21.68 -9.64 0.84
C ALA A 58 -21.72 -8.32 1.62
N GLN A 59 -20.72 -8.05 2.48
CA GLN A 59 -20.59 -6.82 3.28
C GLN A 59 -19.56 -5.86 2.69
N ASN A 60 -19.19 -6.04 1.42
CA ASN A 60 -18.23 -5.15 0.76
C ASN A 60 -18.82 -3.75 0.60
N GLU A 61 -18.12 -2.74 1.10
CA GLU A 61 -18.50 -1.32 1.02
C GLU A 61 -18.02 -0.67 -0.30
N MET A 62 -17.34 -1.43 -1.15
CA MET A 62 -16.85 -0.94 -2.44
C MET A 62 -17.48 -1.65 -3.62
N ASP A 63 -17.71 -0.88 -4.67
CA ASP A 63 -18.09 -1.44 -5.96
C ASP A 63 -16.88 -2.10 -6.65
N GLY A 64 -17.09 -3.28 -7.22
CA GLY A 64 -16.10 -3.96 -8.05
C GLY A 64 -15.18 -4.93 -7.30
N LEU A 65 -13.93 -5.09 -7.78
CA LEU A 65 -12.99 -6.13 -7.34
C LEU A 65 -12.30 -5.85 -6.00
N MET A 66 -12.29 -4.61 -5.55
CA MET A 66 -11.66 -4.25 -4.29
C MET A 66 -12.60 -4.56 -3.13
N PHE A 67 -12.07 -5.28 -2.15
CA PHE A 67 -12.79 -5.53 -0.89
C PHE A 67 -12.36 -4.51 0.14
N LYS A 68 -13.32 -3.81 0.71
CA LYS A 68 -13.13 -2.94 1.87
C LYS A 68 -14.33 -3.02 2.79
N MET A 69 -14.06 -2.94 4.07
CA MET A 69 -15.04 -2.89 5.14
C MET A 69 -14.46 -2.00 6.25
N LYS A 70 -15.25 -1.03 6.76
CA LYS A 70 -14.80 -0.05 7.75
C LYS A 70 -14.30 -0.71 9.03
N ASP A 71 -15.02 -1.69 9.52
CA ASP A 71 -14.65 -2.51 10.68
C ASP A 71 -14.36 -3.95 10.27
N ASP A 72 -13.30 -4.15 9.50
CA ASP A 72 -12.90 -5.45 8.98
C ASP A 72 -12.47 -6.39 10.12
N PRO A 73 -13.26 -7.44 10.42
CA PRO A 73 -12.98 -8.35 11.54
C PRO A 73 -11.74 -9.22 11.32
N ARG A 74 -11.17 -9.22 10.13
CA ARG A 74 -9.93 -9.93 9.80
C ARG A 74 -8.69 -9.20 10.30
N ILE A 75 -8.81 -7.91 10.66
CA ILE A 75 -7.71 -7.08 11.15
C ILE A 75 -7.57 -7.28 12.65
N THR A 76 -6.38 -7.62 13.13
CA THR A 76 -6.09 -7.76 14.56
C THR A 76 -6.08 -6.40 15.26
N LYS A 77 -6.15 -6.34 16.59
CA LYS A 77 -6.09 -5.07 17.34
C LYS A 77 -4.75 -4.36 17.12
N VAL A 78 -3.64 -5.10 17.22
CA VAL A 78 -2.30 -4.60 16.88
C VAL A 78 -2.26 -4.22 15.40
N GLY A 79 -2.90 -5.00 14.53
CA GLY A 79 -3.05 -4.74 13.12
C GLY A 79 -3.71 -3.39 12.82
N LYS A 80 -4.79 -3.04 13.52
CA LYS A 80 -5.45 -1.72 13.40
C LYS A 80 -4.47 -0.58 13.71
N PHE A 81 -3.68 -0.71 14.78
CA PHE A 81 -2.70 0.29 15.16
C PHE A 81 -1.59 0.45 14.13
N ILE A 82 -0.94 -0.66 13.70
CA ILE A 82 0.20 -0.58 12.76
C ILE A 82 -0.22 -0.11 11.36
N ARG A 83 -1.46 -0.39 10.95
CA ARG A 83 -2.03 0.13 9.69
C ARG A 83 -2.31 1.64 9.78
N LYS A 84 -2.89 2.09 10.88
CA LYS A 84 -3.15 3.52 11.13
C LYS A 84 -1.87 4.36 11.10
N THR A 85 -0.79 3.82 11.65
CA THR A 85 0.54 4.46 11.72
C THR A 85 1.43 4.14 10.51
N SER A 86 0.96 3.29 9.57
CA SER A 86 1.73 2.78 8.43
C SER A 86 3.03 2.03 8.82
N ILE A 87 3.17 1.61 10.07
CA ILE A 87 4.30 0.80 10.55
C ILE A 87 4.35 -0.54 9.81
N ASP A 88 3.19 -1.10 9.43
CA ASP A 88 3.09 -2.32 8.66
C ASP A 88 3.81 -2.23 7.30
N GLU A 89 3.97 -1.04 6.74
CA GLU A 89 4.61 -0.81 5.44
C GLU A 89 6.14 -0.61 5.50
N LEU A 90 6.74 -0.48 6.71
CA LEU A 90 8.19 -0.28 6.87
C LEU A 90 9.06 -1.37 6.20
N PRO A 91 8.68 -2.67 6.15
CA PRO A 91 9.46 -3.66 5.42
C PRO A 91 9.60 -3.39 3.92
N GLN A 92 8.81 -2.49 3.33
CA GLN A 92 8.97 -2.08 1.92
C GLN A 92 10.30 -1.33 1.68
N PHE A 93 10.96 -0.79 2.71
CA PHE A 93 12.33 -0.28 2.58
C PHE A 93 13.29 -1.36 2.06
N TRP A 94 13.05 -2.63 2.35
CA TRP A 94 13.80 -3.73 1.76
C TRP A 94 13.57 -3.83 0.25
N ASN A 95 12.34 -3.58 -0.23
CA ASN A 95 12.07 -3.53 -1.67
C ASN A 95 12.79 -2.36 -2.34
N VAL A 96 12.95 -1.24 -1.65
CA VAL A 96 13.73 -0.10 -2.18
C VAL A 96 15.21 -0.47 -2.30
N LEU A 97 15.80 -1.09 -1.28
CA LEU A 97 17.20 -1.55 -1.32
C LEU A 97 17.45 -2.58 -2.41
N LYS A 98 16.51 -3.49 -2.65
CA LYS A 98 16.57 -4.45 -3.75
C LYS A 98 16.40 -3.81 -5.14
N GLY A 99 15.96 -2.55 -5.20
CA GLY A 99 15.70 -1.86 -6.46
C GLY A 99 14.35 -2.19 -7.11
N ASP A 100 13.47 -2.94 -6.43
CA ASP A 100 12.10 -3.22 -6.89
C ASP A 100 11.21 -1.97 -6.78
N MET A 101 11.47 -1.10 -5.82
CA MET A 101 10.72 0.12 -5.52
C MET A 101 11.62 1.36 -5.41
N SER A 102 11.00 2.53 -5.41
CA SER A 102 11.57 3.81 -4.99
C SER A 102 10.95 4.25 -3.66
N LEU A 103 11.50 5.26 -3.00
CA LEU A 103 10.83 5.91 -1.87
C LEU A 103 9.54 6.61 -2.36
N ILE A 104 9.65 7.32 -3.47
CA ILE A 104 8.57 8.12 -4.05
C ILE A 104 8.22 7.57 -5.44
N GLY A 105 6.93 7.48 -5.72
CA GLY A 105 6.41 6.99 -6.99
C GLY A 105 4.95 6.54 -6.92
N PRO A 106 4.37 6.10 -8.04
CA PRO A 106 3.04 5.50 -8.10
C PRO A 106 2.91 4.29 -7.18
N ARG A 107 1.77 4.13 -6.50
CA ARG A 107 1.54 2.96 -5.66
C ARG A 107 1.41 1.69 -6.51
N PRO A 108 2.12 0.59 -6.18
CA PRO A 108 2.04 -0.65 -6.95
C PRO A 108 0.72 -1.39 -6.70
N GLU A 109 0.08 -1.85 -7.77
CA GLU A 109 -1.17 -2.58 -7.70
C GLU A 109 -0.96 -4.10 -7.87
N ARG A 110 -1.97 -4.90 -7.44
CA ARG A 110 -2.00 -6.36 -7.67
C ARG A 110 -2.18 -6.66 -9.15
N PRO A 111 -1.58 -7.75 -9.68
CA PRO A 111 -1.75 -8.12 -11.09
C PRO A 111 -3.22 -8.16 -11.54
N LEU A 112 -4.10 -8.73 -10.72
CA LEU A 112 -5.55 -8.80 -11.01
C LEU A 112 -6.18 -7.41 -11.24
N PHE A 113 -5.76 -6.40 -10.47
CA PHE A 113 -6.28 -5.04 -10.65
C PHE A 113 -5.67 -4.34 -11.86
N VAL A 114 -4.40 -4.61 -12.14
CA VAL A 114 -3.74 -4.06 -13.33
C VAL A 114 -4.42 -4.55 -14.61
N GLU A 115 -4.75 -5.84 -14.69
CA GLU A 115 -5.45 -6.43 -15.84
C GLU A 115 -6.80 -5.76 -16.10
N LYS A 116 -7.56 -5.47 -15.04
CA LYS A 116 -8.84 -4.79 -15.16
C LYS A 116 -8.67 -3.30 -15.50
N PHE A 117 -7.83 -2.59 -14.75
CA PHE A 117 -7.71 -1.14 -14.91
C PHE A 117 -7.07 -0.72 -16.24
N LYS A 118 -6.20 -1.55 -16.83
CA LYS A 118 -5.64 -1.26 -18.16
C LYS A 118 -6.69 -1.20 -19.27
N GLU A 119 -7.82 -1.92 -19.09
CA GLU A 119 -8.93 -1.95 -20.05
C GLU A 119 -9.90 -0.79 -19.83
N GLU A 120 -10.12 -0.42 -18.55
CA GLU A 120 -11.13 0.57 -18.15
C GLU A 120 -10.61 2.01 -18.12
N ILE A 121 -9.29 2.21 -17.87
CA ILE A 121 -8.71 3.53 -17.62
C ILE A 121 -7.69 3.86 -18.72
N PRO A 122 -7.96 4.86 -19.57
CA PRO A 122 -7.00 5.33 -20.56
C PRO A 122 -5.66 5.71 -19.91
N ARG A 123 -4.55 5.43 -20.59
CA ARG A 123 -3.19 5.76 -20.16
C ARG A 123 -2.74 5.08 -18.83
N TYR A 124 -3.54 4.16 -18.27
CA TYR A 124 -3.22 3.47 -17.00
C TYR A 124 -1.81 2.88 -16.99
N MET A 125 -1.37 2.28 -18.09
CA MET A 125 -0.07 1.59 -18.16
C MET A 125 1.13 2.53 -18.06
N ILE A 126 0.98 3.83 -18.25
CA ILE A 126 2.07 4.82 -18.13
C ILE A 126 2.67 4.80 -16.73
N LYS A 127 1.86 4.59 -15.68
CA LYS A 127 2.36 4.50 -14.30
C LYS A 127 3.41 3.40 -14.09
N HIS A 128 3.44 2.39 -14.96
CA HIS A 128 4.42 1.29 -14.89
C HIS A 128 5.74 1.60 -15.64
N GLN A 129 5.89 2.79 -16.21
CA GLN A 129 7.16 3.22 -16.82
C GLN A 129 8.21 3.62 -15.77
N VAL A 130 7.76 3.91 -14.55
CA VAL A 130 8.63 4.28 -13.43
C VAL A 130 8.58 3.22 -12.32
N LYS A 131 9.56 3.25 -11.40
CA LYS A 131 9.52 2.40 -10.21
C LYS A 131 8.35 2.82 -9.31
N PRO A 132 7.60 1.86 -8.74
CA PRO A 132 6.57 2.17 -7.76
C PRO A 132 7.20 2.71 -6.47
N GLY A 133 6.44 3.57 -5.76
CA GLY A 133 6.88 4.20 -4.52
C GLY A 133 6.27 3.61 -3.26
N ILE A 134 6.94 3.82 -2.12
CA ILE A 134 6.36 3.62 -0.77
C ILE A 134 5.30 4.71 -0.55
N THR A 135 5.64 5.96 -0.89
CA THR A 135 4.72 7.10 -0.94
C THR A 135 4.66 7.71 -2.33
N GLY A 136 3.70 8.61 -2.60
CA GLY A 136 3.57 9.23 -3.90
C GLY A 136 2.55 10.36 -3.91
N TRP A 137 2.44 11.06 -5.04
CA TRP A 137 1.59 12.23 -5.18
C TRP A 137 0.11 11.95 -4.89
N ALA A 138 -0.41 10.81 -5.35
CA ALA A 138 -1.77 10.40 -5.05
C ALA A 138 -2.01 10.25 -3.53
N GLN A 139 -1.08 9.61 -2.81
CA GLN A 139 -1.22 9.36 -1.38
C GLN A 139 -1.23 10.65 -0.55
N VAL A 140 -0.32 11.60 -0.84
CA VAL A 140 -0.26 12.88 -0.09
C VAL A 140 -1.40 13.83 -0.42
N ASN A 141 -2.11 13.59 -1.54
CA ASN A 141 -3.35 14.31 -1.88
C ASN A 141 -4.63 13.58 -1.42
N GLY A 142 -4.49 12.55 -0.56
CA GLY A 142 -5.62 11.87 0.05
C GLY A 142 -6.21 10.71 -0.76
N TYR A 143 -5.68 10.42 -1.95
CA TYR A 143 -6.14 9.31 -2.79
C TYR A 143 -5.50 7.98 -2.39
N ARG A 144 -5.76 7.57 -1.14
CA ARG A 144 -5.34 6.30 -0.55
C ARG A 144 -6.56 5.55 -0.04
N GLY A 145 -6.57 4.22 -0.18
CA GLY A 145 -7.68 3.38 0.30
C GLY A 145 -8.93 3.55 -0.55
N ASP A 146 -10.04 3.95 0.07
CA ASP A 146 -11.36 4.10 -0.55
C ASP A 146 -11.49 5.47 -1.23
N THR A 147 -10.93 5.56 -2.41
CA THR A 147 -10.96 6.79 -3.20
C THR A 147 -11.03 6.45 -4.68
N SER A 148 -11.49 7.40 -5.50
CA SER A 148 -11.58 7.23 -6.94
C SER A 148 -10.27 6.72 -7.54
N ILE A 149 -10.32 5.54 -8.18
CA ILE A 149 -9.19 4.96 -8.90
C ILE A 149 -8.74 5.91 -10.02
N ARG A 150 -9.68 6.53 -10.74
CA ARG A 150 -9.36 7.48 -11.81
C ARG A 150 -8.54 8.66 -11.28
N MET A 151 -8.98 9.32 -10.20
CA MET A 151 -8.23 10.43 -9.58
C MET A 151 -6.85 10.00 -9.08
N ARG A 152 -6.72 8.76 -8.60
CA ARG A 152 -5.42 8.19 -8.21
C ARG A 152 -4.50 8.08 -9.41
N ILE A 153 -5.01 7.58 -10.54
CA ILE A 153 -4.23 7.45 -11.77
C ILE A 153 -3.85 8.83 -12.31
N ASP A 154 -4.76 9.79 -12.32
CA ASP A 154 -4.47 11.16 -12.75
C ASP A 154 -3.33 11.78 -11.92
N CYS A 155 -3.34 11.56 -10.59
CA CYS A 155 -2.23 11.97 -9.72
C CYS A 155 -0.93 11.23 -10.03
N ASP A 156 -0.99 9.92 -10.31
CA ASP A 156 0.19 9.14 -10.68
C ASP A 156 0.79 9.62 -12.02
N LEU A 157 -0.07 9.96 -13.00
CA LEU A 157 0.35 10.52 -14.29
C LEU A 157 0.94 11.91 -14.13
N TYR A 158 0.28 12.79 -13.34
CA TYR A 158 0.81 14.11 -13.04
C TYR A 158 2.21 14.03 -12.45
N TYR A 159 2.45 13.13 -11.50
CA TYR A 159 3.77 12.92 -10.91
C TYR A 159 4.83 12.55 -11.96
N ILE A 160 4.48 11.65 -12.88
CA ILE A 160 5.41 11.19 -13.92
C ILE A 160 5.73 12.31 -14.92
N GLU A 161 4.71 13.04 -15.35
CA GLU A 161 4.83 14.12 -16.33
C GLU A 161 5.55 15.37 -15.78
N ASN A 162 5.42 15.63 -14.48
CA ASN A 162 5.97 16.83 -13.82
C ASN A 162 7.09 16.48 -12.82
N TRP A 163 7.71 15.30 -12.96
CA TRP A 163 8.74 14.86 -12.03
C TRP A 163 9.88 15.90 -11.90
N SER A 164 10.23 16.17 -10.67
CA SER A 164 11.39 16.98 -10.31
C SER A 164 11.84 16.61 -8.89
N LEU A 165 13.10 16.86 -8.55
CA LEU A 165 13.59 16.71 -7.18
C LEU A 165 12.77 17.54 -6.19
N GLY A 166 12.35 18.75 -6.59
CA GLY A 166 11.50 19.61 -5.76
C GLY A 166 10.14 18.96 -5.45
N LEU A 167 9.52 18.30 -6.44
CA LEU A 167 8.28 17.54 -6.25
C LEU A 167 8.49 16.35 -5.31
N ASP A 168 9.60 15.63 -5.45
CA ASP A 168 9.94 14.52 -4.55
C ASP A 168 10.10 15.00 -3.11
N PHE A 169 10.83 16.09 -2.87
CA PHE A 169 10.94 16.69 -1.53
C PHE A 169 9.56 17.11 -0.99
N LYS A 170 8.72 17.76 -1.81
CA LYS A 170 7.36 18.15 -1.42
C LYS A 170 6.52 16.93 -0.99
N ILE A 171 6.61 15.81 -1.73
CA ILE A 171 5.91 14.56 -1.39
C ILE A 171 6.45 14.00 -0.08
N LEU A 172 7.77 13.96 0.09
CA LEU A 172 8.40 13.42 1.29
C LEU A 172 7.98 14.20 2.55
N PHE A 173 8.10 15.54 2.52
CA PHE A 173 7.64 16.40 3.61
C PHE A 173 6.14 16.22 3.88
N SER A 174 5.31 16.22 2.83
CA SER A 174 3.87 15.99 2.98
C SER A 174 3.56 14.63 3.59
N THR A 175 4.33 13.58 3.28
CA THR A 175 4.17 12.25 3.86
C THR A 175 4.43 12.26 5.37
N ILE A 176 5.48 12.95 5.82
CA ILE A 176 5.81 13.07 7.25
C ILE A 176 4.70 13.82 7.99
N PHE A 177 4.28 14.99 7.48
CA PHE A 177 3.30 15.83 8.18
C PHE A 177 1.85 15.35 8.03
N LYS A 178 1.45 14.85 6.87
CA LYS A 178 0.08 14.36 6.61
C LYS A 178 -0.07 12.87 6.90
N GLY A 179 1.01 12.10 6.91
CA GLY A 179 0.98 10.67 7.18
C GLY A 179 0.47 10.34 8.59
N PHE A 180 0.69 11.22 9.56
CA PHE A 180 0.16 11.10 10.93
C PHE A 180 -1.29 11.58 11.07
N VAL A 181 -1.86 12.28 10.09
CA VAL A 181 -3.19 12.93 10.15
C VAL A 181 -4.16 12.36 9.10
N ASN A 182 -3.79 11.33 8.37
CA ASN A 182 -4.59 10.83 7.26
C ASN A 182 -5.89 10.17 7.73
N LYS A 183 -7.01 10.90 7.65
CA LYS A 183 -8.37 10.43 7.97
C LYS A 183 -8.80 9.21 7.11
N ASN A 184 -8.13 8.95 5.99
CA ASN A 184 -8.44 7.87 5.04
C ASN A 184 -7.52 6.64 5.18
N ALA A 185 -6.62 6.61 6.17
CA ALA A 185 -5.81 5.45 6.50
C ALA A 185 -6.55 4.57 7.51
N TYR A 186 -7.65 3.91 7.05
CA TYR A 186 -8.48 2.96 7.81
C TYR A 186 -9.15 3.51 9.06
#